data_afa292ebbdfdadec85fc166b87e666dd
#
_entry.id   afa292ebbdfdadec85fc166b87e666dd
#
_cell.length_a   1.000
_cell.length_b   1.000
_cell.length_c   1.000
_cell.angle_alpha   90.00
_cell.angle_beta   90.00
_cell.angle_gamma   90.00
#
_symmetry.space_group_name_H-M   'P 1'
#
loop_
_entity.id
_entity.type
_entity.pdbx_description
1 polymer ?
#
loop_
_entity_poly.entity_id
_entity_poly.type
_entity_poly.pdbx_seq_one_letter_code
_entity_poly.pdbx_strand_id
1 'polypeptide(L)'
;MTEAEYLEYDRTHDGKYEYVNGEVVAMSGVSDAHDRIQVNATVALANRLRGGPCRVRGADLRVRLDETGLYCYPDLTIVCGEPAFASTRPVTLLNPRVIIEVLSETTEEYDRGAKVAHYRHRASVDLILLIDSQRRLVERQQRNPDGTWTLSEHTRGVVVVLDHAVPLDELYDGVAPS
;
A
#
# COMPACT_ATOMS: atom_id res chain seq x y z
N MET A 1 -21.31 -11.05 -2.08
CA MET A 1 -21.66 -9.76 -2.73
C MET A 1 -20.99 -9.70 -4.08
N THR A 2 -21.66 -9.18 -5.09
CA THR A 2 -21.04 -8.91 -6.41
C THR A 2 -20.23 -7.61 -6.37
N GLU A 3 -19.33 -7.42 -7.34
CA GLU A 3 -18.57 -6.17 -7.47
C GLU A 3 -19.49 -4.93 -7.58
N ALA A 4 -20.58 -5.03 -8.34
CA ALA A 4 -21.53 -3.93 -8.51
C ALA A 4 -22.26 -3.58 -7.20
N GLU A 5 -22.64 -4.58 -6.42
CA GLU A 5 -23.22 -4.39 -5.09
C GLU A 5 -22.22 -3.77 -4.11
N TYR A 6 -20.94 -4.17 -4.17
CA TYR A 6 -19.89 -3.55 -3.37
C TYR A 6 -19.69 -2.08 -3.72
N LEU A 7 -19.61 -1.74 -5.01
CA LEU A 7 -19.43 -0.36 -5.44
C LEU A 7 -20.56 0.55 -4.99
N GLU A 8 -21.78 0.04 -4.98
CA GLU A 8 -22.94 0.77 -4.45
C GLU A 8 -22.90 0.85 -2.92
N TYR A 9 -22.49 -0.23 -2.26
CA TYR A 9 -22.32 -0.27 -0.80
C TYR A 9 -21.30 0.77 -0.33
N ASP A 10 -20.08 0.75 -0.90
CA ASP A 10 -18.98 1.67 -0.57
C ASP A 10 -19.33 3.15 -0.87
N ARG A 11 -20.21 3.38 -1.87
CA ARG A 11 -20.70 4.72 -2.20
C ARG A 11 -21.73 5.27 -1.21
N THR A 12 -22.51 4.40 -0.56
CA THR A 12 -23.69 4.76 0.23
C THR A 12 -23.48 4.64 1.74
N HIS A 13 -22.40 4.01 2.18
CA HIS A 13 -22.06 3.85 3.58
C HIS A 13 -20.85 4.70 3.94
N ASP A 14 -20.89 5.28 5.13
CA ASP A 14 -19.76 6.01 5.68
C ASP A 14 -18.64 5.04 6.08
N GLY A 15 -17.39 5.36 5.73
CA GLY A 15 -16.23 4.55 6.03
C GLY A 15 -15.48 4.09 4.78
N LYS A 16 -14.50 3.24 4.99
CA LYS A 16 -13.74 2.57 3.92
C LYS A 16 -13.96 1.08 4.02
N TYR A 17 -14.25 0.47 2.92
CA TYR A 17 -14.53 -0.96 2.82
C TYR A 17 -13.68 -1.57 1.71
N GLU A 18 -12.95 -2.62 2.03
CA GLU A 18 -12.26 -3.44 1.04
C GLU A 18 -13.20 -4.53 0.52
N TYR A 19 -12.97 -4.97 -0.71
CA TYR A 19 -13.73 -6.05 -1.32
C TYR A 19 -12.77 -7.13 -1.80
N VAL A 20 -12.93 -8.33 -1.26
CA VAL A 20 -12.09 -9.49 -1.53
C VAL A 20 -12.96 -10.72 -1.76
N ASN A 21 -12.87 -11.32 -2.96
CA ASN A 21 -13.53 -12.61 -3.26
C ASN A 21 -15.04 -12.66 -2.92
N GLY A 22 -15.76 -11.56 -3.09
CA GLY A 22 -17.19 -11.49 -2.78
C GLY A 22 -17.54 -11.05 -1.36
N GLU A 23 -16.54 -10.81 -0.52
CA GLU A 23 -16.70 -10.35 0.87
C GLU A 23 -16.32 -8.87 0.99
N VAL A 24 -17.02 -8.17 1.87
CA VAL A 24 -16.74 -6.76 2.21
C VAL A 24 -16.16 -6.72 3.61
N VAL A 25 -15.01 -6.08 3.73
CA VAL A 25 -14.28 -5.94 4.99
C VAL A 25 -14.19 -4.46 5.35
N ALA A 26 -14.73 -4.08 6.51
CA ALA A 26 -14.58 -2.73 7.02
C ALA A 26 -13.15 -2.49 7.49
N MET A 27 -12.57 -1.36 7.11
CA MET A 27 -11.28 -0.94 7.62
C MET A 27 -11.43 -0.41 9.05
N SER A 28 -10.54 -0.85 9.94
CA SER A 28 -10.48 -0.36 11.33
C SER A 28 -9.69 0.94 11.44
N GLY A 29 -9.81 1.60 12.59
CA GLY A 29 -8.93 2.73 12.92
C GLY A 29 -7.47 2.30 13.09
N VAL A 30 -6.56 3.25 12.99
CA VAL A 30 -5.11 3.04 13.09
C VAL A 30 -4.56 3.42 14.46
N SER A 31 -3.43 2.85 14.86
CA SER A 31 -2.68 3.26 16.05
C SER A 31 -1.85 4.53 15.79
N ASP A 32 -1.42 5.20 16.85
CA ASP A 32 -0.51 6.38 16.75
C ASP A 32 0.78 6.02 15.99
N ALA A 33 1.38 4.86 16.28
CA ALA A 33 2.59 4.40 15.59
C ALA A 33 2.35 4.19 14.10
N HIS A 34 1.22 3.58 13.72
CA HIS A 34 0.85 3.39 12.33
C HIS A 34 0.68 4.74 11.60
N ASP A 35 -0.11 5.66 12.17
CA ASP A 35 -0.34 6.99 11.57
C ASP A 35 0.99 7.74 11.38
N ARG A 36 1.85 7.75 12.39
CA ARG A 36 3.15 8.42 12.34
C ARG A 36 4.06 7.83 11.26
N ILE A 37 4.15 6.51 11.14
CA ILE A 37 4.93 5.85 10.10
C ILE A 37 4.37 6.19 8.71
N GLN A 38 3.06 6.20 8.54
CA GLN A 38 2.41 6.56 7.29
C GLN A 38 2.74 8.00 6.88
N VAL A 39 2.69 8.95 7.81
CA VAL A 39 3.08 10.36 7.58
C VAL A 39 4.56 10.47 7.23
N ASN A 40 5.44 9.82 8.01
CA ASN A 40 6.88 9.83 7.77
C ASN A 40 7.22 9.26 6.38
N ALA A 41 6.65 8.12 6.01
CA ALA A 41 6.83 7.50 4.70
C ALA A 41 6.33 8.41 3.57
N THR A 42 5.18 9.06 3.75
CA THR A 42 4.64 10.02 2.80
C THR A 42 5.61 11.16 2.54
N VAL A 43 6.12 11.79 3.60
CA VAL A 43 7.06 12.93 3.50
C VAL A 43 8.38 12.48 2.86
N ALA A 44 8.96 11.38 3.34
CA ALA A 44 10.22 10.87 2.85
C ALA A 44 10.18 10.55 1.36
N LEU A 45 9.12 9.90 0.89
CA LEU A 45 8.94 9.51 -0.50
C LEU A 45 8.54 10.69 -1.39
N ALA A 46 7.59 11.53 -0.94
CA ALA A 46 7.15 12.69 -1.72
C ALA A 46 8.30 13.66 -2.00
N ASN A 47 9.19 13.88 -1.03
CA ASN A 47 10.37 14.74 -1.20
C ASN A 47 11.35 14.16 -2.23
N ARG A 48 11.61 12.85 -2.19
CA ARG A 48 12.54 12.18 -3.11
C ARG A 48 12.00 12.08 -4.53
N LEU A 49 10.69 11.91 -4.69
CA LEU A 49 10.04 11.77 -6.00
C LEU A 49 9.69 13.11 -6.65
N ARG A 50 9.92 14.23 -5.96
CA ARG A 50 9.61 15.57 -6.46
C ARG A 50 10.41 15.88 -7.73
N GLY A 51 9.72 16.38 -8.76
CA GLY A 51 10.33 16.69 -10.06
C GLY A 51 10.50 15.50 -11.01
N GLY A 52 10.39 14.28 -10.51
CA GLY A 52 10.41 13.06 -11.31
C GLY A 52 9.04 12.67 -11.88
N PRO A 53 8.95 11.54 -12.56
CA PRO A 53 7.69 11.05 -13.16
C PRO A 53 6.75 10.36 -12.16
N CYS A 54 7.19 10.07 -10.94
CA CYS A 54 6.44 9.30 -9.96
C CYS A 54 5.81 10.21 -8.89
N ARG A 55 4.63 9.80 -8.38
CA ARG A 55 3.89 10.52 -7.34
C ARG A 55 3.37 9.56 -6.29
N VAL A 56 3.51 9.96 -5.02
CA VAL A 56 2.88 9.29 -3.88
C VAL A 56 1.39 9.61 -3.85
N ARG A 57 0.58 8.62 -3.49
CA ARG A 57 -0.85 8.72 -3.22
C ARG A 57 -1.13 8.18 -1.83
N GLY A 58 -2.05 8.81 -1.12
CA GLY A 58 -2.41 8.46 0.25
C GLY A 58 -3.51 7.41 0.36
N ALA A 59 -3.83 7.07 1.59
CA ALA A 59 -4.73 5.99 1.99
C ALA A 59 -6.21 6.19 1.61
N ASP A 60 -6.61 7.37 1.13
CA ASP A 60 -7.99 7.61 0.69
C ASP A 60 -8.22 7.21 -0.78
N LEU A 61 -7.17 6.85 -1.50
CA LEU A 61 -7.28 6.44 -2.88
C LEU A 61 -7.51 4.94 -2.99
N ARG A 62 -8.71 4.57 -3.42
CA ARG A 62 -9.03 3.17 -3.69
C ARG A 62 -8.21 2.63 -4.86
N VAL A 63 -7.74 1.42 -4.75
CA VAL A 63 -7.04 0.66 -5.78
C VAL A 63 -7.88 -0.54 -6.19
N ARG A 64 -7.94 -0.84 -7.48
CA ARG A 64 -8.52 -2.06 -8.03
C ARG A 64 -7.44 -2.91 -8.67
N LEU A 65 -7.44 -4.19 -8.34
CA LEU A 65 -6.61 -5.20 -8.96
C LEU A 65 -7.47 -6.09 -9.84
N ASP A 66 -7.51 -5.78 -11.14
CA ASP A 66 -8.42 -6.41 -12.11
C ASP A 66 -8.28 -7.93 -12.18
N GLU A 67 -7.06 -8.43 -12.05
CA GLU A 67 -6.75 -9.84 -12.18
C GLU A 67 -7.38 -10.70 -11.08
N THR A 68 -7.62 -10.10 -9.92
CA THR A 68 -8.16 -10.80 -8.74
C THR A 68 -9.47 -10.24 -8.24
N GLY A 69 -9.94 -9.11 -8.81
CA GLY A 69 -11.15 -8.43 -8.38
C GLY A 69 -11.07 -7.79 -6.99
N LEU A 70 -9.85 -7.60 -6.44
CA LEU A 70 -9.65 -6.93 -5.16
C LEU A 70 -9.85 -5.42 -5.32
N TYR A 71 -10.65 -4.84 -4.43
CA TYR A 71 -10.67 -3.41 -4.16
C TYR A 71 -10.14 -3.16 -2.75
N CYS A 72 -9.13 -2.32 -2.63
CA CYS A 72 -8.49 -2.01 -1.36
C CYS A 72 -8.08 -0.54 -1.26
N TYR A 73 -7.66 -0.14 -0.05
CA TYR A 73 -7.13 1.18 0.26
C TYR A 73 -5.76 1.03 0.91
N PRO A 74 -4.69 0.82 0.12
CA PRO A 74 -3.35 0.75 0.68
C PRO A 74 -2.98 2.03 1.42
N ASP A 75 -2.17 1.94 2.46
CA ASP A 75 -1.72 3.12 3.21
C ASP A 75 -1.05 4.15 2.32
N LEU A 76 -0.19 3.70 1.40
CA LEU A 76 0.39 4.53 0.33
C LEU A 76 0.50 3.74 -0.96
N THR A 77 0.38 4.45 -2.08
CA THR A 77 0.77 3.93 -3.40
C THR A 77 1.68 4.91 -4.12
N ILE A 78 2.50 4.42 -5.04
CA ILE A 78 3.25 5.28 -5.97
C ILE A 78 2.82 4.92 -7.38
N VAL A 79 2.48 5.95 -8.15
CA VAL A 79 2.20 5.86 -9.58
C VAL A 79 3.28 6.59 -10.34
N CYS A 80 3.81 5.97 -11.40
CA CYS A 80 4.80 6.57 -12.28
C CYS A 80 4.19 6.78 -13.67
N GLY A 81 4.39 7.98 -14.22
CA GLY A 81 3.74 8.39 -15.45
C GLY A 81 2.28 8.75 -15.26
N GLU A 82 1.46 8.52 -16.28
CA GLU A 82 0.05 8.90 -16.28
C GLU A 82 -0.78 7.91 -15.42
N PRO A 83 -1.53 8.40 -14.43
CA PRO A 83 -2.40 7.53 -13.63
C PRO A 83 -3.62 7.07 -14.45
N ALA A 84 -3.91 5.79 -14.42
CA ALA A 84 -5.11 5.20 -14.98
C ALA A 84 -6.18 5.05 -13.90
N PHE A 85 -7.37 5.56 -14.17
CA PHE A 85 -8.50 5.47 -13.24
C PHE A 85 -9.68 4.74 -13.87
N ALA A 86 -10.39 3.96 -13.05
CA ALA A 86 -11.68 3.43 -13.43
C ALA A 86 -12.73 4.55 -13.47
N SER A 87 -13.75 4.38 -14.31
CA SER A 87 -14.91 5.31 -14.42
C SER A 87 -15.90 5.18 -13.25
N THR A 88 -15.44 4.73 -12.08
CA THR A 88 -16.25 4.50 -10.89
C THR A 88 -16.15 5.67 -9.90
N ARG A 89 -17.10 5.73 -8.97
CA ARG A 89 -17.02 6.60 -7.79
C ARG A 89 -17.12 5.73 -6.54
N PRO A 90 -16.25 5.93 -5.52
CA PRO A 90 -15.09 6.85 -5.49
C PRO A 90 -14.05 6.55 -6.57
N VAL A 91 -13.16 7.51 -6.80
CA VAL A 91 -12.05 7.40 -7.76
C VAL A 91 -11.20 6.16 -7.43
N THR A 92 -10.93 5.34 -8.44
CA THR A 92 -10.23 4.06 -8.26
C THR A 92 -9.03 3.97 -9.19
N LEU A 93 -7.84 3.82 -8.62
CA LEU A 93 -6.58 3.68 -9.35
C LEU A 93 -6.42 2.26 -9.90
N LEU A 94 -5.96 2.16 -11.15
CA LEU A 94 -5.76 0.89 -11.86
C LEU A 94 -4.29 0.51 -12.09
N ASN A 95 -3.36 1.44 -11.98
CA ASN A 95 -1.95 1.20 -12.30
C ASN A 95 -0.96 1.63 -11.19
N PRO A 96 -1.13 1.15 -9.95
CA PRO A 96 -0.14 1.37 -8.92
C PRO A 96 1.16 0.68 -9.33
N ARG A 97 2.32 1.33 -9.12
CA ARG A 97 3.64 0.75 -9.34
C ARG A 97 4.27 0.25 -8.04
N VAL A 98 4.06 0.97 -6.96
CA VAL A 98 4.49 0.58 -5.62
C VAL A 98 3.29 0.58 -4.70
N ILE A 99 3.19 -0.43 -3.87
CA ILE A 99 2.20 -0.51 -2.78
C ILE A 99 2.95 -0.56 -1.46
N ILE A 100 2.48 0.21 -0.49
CA ILE A 100 3.05 0.31 0.84
C ILE A 100 1.93 0.11 1.85
N GLU A 101 2.09 -0.86 2.72
CA GLU A 101 1.22 -1.11 3.87
C GLU A 101 2.01 -0.90 5.16
N VAL A 102 1.41 -0.24 6.11
CA VAL A 102 1.91 -0.14 7.48
C VAL A 102 1.17 -1.18 8.30
N LEU A 103 1.87 -2.21 8.72
CA LEU A 103 1.26 -3.34 9.42
C LEU A 103 0.86 -2.95 10.85
N SER A 104 -0.31 -3.40 11.26
CA SER A 104 -0.80 -3.29 12.62
C SER A 104 -0.99 -4.68 13.22
N GLU A 105 -1.08 -4.76 14.55
CA GLU A 105 -1.32 -6.03 15.25
C GLU A 105 -2.57 -6.76 14.74
N THR A 106 -3.60 -6.01 14.33
CA THR A 106 -4.89 -6.56 13.91
C THR A 106 -4.96 -6.97 12.44
N THR A 107 -4.09 -6.42 11.57
CA THR A 107 -4.15 -6.64 10.13
C THR A 107 -2.94 -7.38 9.56
N GLU A 108 -1.87 -7.55 10.35
CA GLU A 108 -0.59 -8.10 9.91
C GLU A 108 -0.71 -9.42 9.16
N GLU A 109 -1.48 -10.37 9.69
CA GLU A 109 -1.63 -11.69 9.06
C GLU A 109 -2.32 -11.59 7.69
N TYR A 110 -3.36 -10.78 7.60
CA TYR A 110 -4.09 -10.55 6.35
C TYR A 110 -3.22 -9.80 5.33
N ASP A 111 -2.54 -8.73 5.75
CA ASP A 111 -1.71 -7.90 4.87
C ASP A 111 -0.51 -8.69 4.34
N ARG A 112 0.19 -9.46 5.20
CA ARG A 112 1.33 -10.31 4.81
C ARG A 112 0.92 -11.48 3.92
N GLY A 113 -0.27 -12.00 4.11
CA GLY A 113 -0.76 -13.20 3.42
C GLY A 113 -1.60 -12.86 2.18
N ALA A 114 -2.88 -12.75 2.37
CA ALA A 114 -3.86 -12.66 1.28
C ALA A 114 -3.66 -11.40 0.42
N LYS A 115 -3.49 -10.23 1.03
CA LYS A 115 -3.34 -8.96 0.32
C LYS A 115 -2.10 -8.90 -0.56
N VAL A 116 -0.94 -9.30 -0.02
CA VAL A 116 0.32 -9.38 -0.77
C VAL A 116 0.20 -10.35 -1.96
N ALA A 117 -0.48 -11.49 -1.79
CA ALA A 117 -0.72 -12.41 -2.90
C ALA A 117 -1.48 -11.73 -4.04
N HIS A 118 -2.53 -10.95 -3.73
CA HIS A 118 -3.26 -10.17 -4.73
C HIS A 118 -2.37 -9.11 -5.41
N TYR A 119 -1.56 -8.37 -4.64
CA TYR A 119 -0.65 -7.35 -5.17
C TYR A 119 0.36 -7.92 -6.18
N ARG A 120 0.88 -9.11 -5.90
CA ARG A 120 1.84 -9.79 -6.79
C ARG A 120 1.25 -10.19 -8.14
N HIS A 121 -0.07 -10.39 -8.23
CA HIS A 121 -0.74 -10.69 -9.49
C HIS A 121 -0.88 -9.45 -10.40
N ARG A 122 -0.87 -8.24 -9.84
CA ARG A 122 -0.99 -7.01 -10.63
C ARG A 122 0.27 -6.72 -11.41
N ALA A 123 0.17 -6.72 -12.76
CA ALA A 123 1.33 -6.53 -13.64
C ALA A 123 2.04 -5.18 -13.46
N SER A 124 1.30 -4.12 -13.07
CA SER A 124 1.88 -2.79 -12.84
C SER A 124 2.66 -2.67 -11.53
N VAL A 125 2.46 -3.60 -10.58
CA VAL A 125 3.13 -3.56 -9.28
C VAL A 125 4.52 -4.17 -9.38
N ASP A 126 5.55 -3.34 -9.20
CA ASP A 126 6.96 -3.75 -9.23
C ASP A 126 7.54 -3.92 -7.82
N LEU A 127 6.96 -3.24 -6.83
CA LEU A 127 7.50 -3.18 -5.48
C LEU A 127 6.36 -3.15 -4.45
N ILE A 128 6.51 -3.95 -3.40
CA ILE A 128 5.64 -3.94 -2.21
C ILE A 128 6.53 -3.70 -1.00
N LEU A 129 6.13 -2.76 -0.15
CA LEU A 129 6.73 -2.54 1.16
C LEU A 129 5.72 -2.84 2.25
N LEU A 130 6.14 -3.60 3.25
CA LEU A 130 5.40 -3.81 4.48
C LEU A 130 6.22 -3.21 5.62
N ILE A 131 5.71 -2.16 6.25
CA ILE A 131 6.38 -1.43 7.34
C ILE A 131 5.71 -1.81 8.63
N ASP A 132 6.42 -2.49 9.51
CA ASP A 132 5.87 -2.99 10.77
C ASP A 132 5.76 -1.82 11.78
N SER A 133 4.57 -1.61 12.36
CA SER A 133 4.36 -0.55 13.36
C SER A 133 4.66 -0.98 14.79
N GLN A 134 4.83 -2.28 15.03
CA GLN A 134 5.10 -2.85 16.36
C GLN A 134 6.61 -2.99 16.62
N ARG A 135 7.38 -3.16 15.58
CA ARG A 135 8.83 -3.35 15.64
C ARG A 135 9.50 -2.68 14.45
N ARG A 136 10.77 -2.33 14.61
CA ARG A 136 11.54 -1.72 13.54
C ARG A 136 11.92 -2.76 12.49
N LEU A 137 11.03 -2.98 11.53
CA LEU A 137 11.20 -3.92 10.43
C LEU A 137 10.48 -3.40 9.18
N VAL A 138 11.19 -3.38 8.06
CA VAL A 138 10.61 -3.13 6.75
C VAL A 138 10.88 -4.34 5.86
N GLU A 139 9.83 -4.99 5.40
CA GLU A 139 9.93 -6.02 4.36
C GLU A 139 9.78 -5.38 3.00
N ARG A 140 10.72 -5.68 2.13
CA ARG A 140 10.73 -5.21 0.75
C ARG A 140 10.61 -6.40 -0.19
N GLN A 141 9.59 -6.37 -1.05
CA GLN A 141 9.34 -7.40 -2.05
C GLN A 141 9.43 -6.76 -3.44
N GLN A 142 10.44 -7.13 -4.19
CA GLN A 142 10.74 -6.61 -5.52
C GLN A 142 10.41 -7.64 -6.58
N ARG A 143 9.65 -7.24 -7.62
CA ARG A 143 9.45 -8.06 -8.81
C ARG A 143 10.74 -8.10 -9.64
N ASN A 144 11.14 -9.31 -10.04
CA ASN A 144 12.26 -9.53 -10.94
C ASN A 144 11.80 -9.50 -12.40
N PRO A 145 12.73 -9.31 -13.36
CA PRO A 145 12.40 -9.34 -14.79
C PRO A 145 11.76 -10.65 -15.28
N ASP A 146 12.04 -11.77 -14.61
CA ASP A 146 11.46 -13.08 -14.90
C ASP A 146 10.08 -13.30 -14.26
N GLY A 147 9.53 -12.29 -13.57
CA GLY A 147 8.25 -12.34 -12.87
C GLY A 147 8.29 -12.94 -11.46
N THR A 148 9.43 -13.45 -11.02
CA THR A 148 9.63 -13.87 -9.62
C THR A 148 9.76 -12.68 -8.68
N TRP A 149 9.72 -12.94 -7.37
CA TRP A 149 9.82 -11.89 -6.35
C TRP A 149 10.99 -12.15 -5.42
N THR A 150 11.81 -11.12 -5.22
CA THR A 150 12.88 -11.12 -4.22
C THR A 150 12.40 -10.45 -2.94
N LEU A 151 12.50 -11.16 -1.83
CA LEU A 151 12.19 -10.69 -0.48
C LEU A 151 13.46 -10.26 0.23
N SER A 152 13.40 -9.10 0.91
CA SER A 152 14.47 -8.65 1.81
C SER A 152 13.86 -7.96 3.03
N GLU A 153 14.52 -8.13 4.17
CA GLU A 153 14.14 -7.52 5.45
C GLU A 153 15.18 -6.49 5.86
N HIS A 154 14.72 -5.34 6.36
CA HIS A 154 15.55 -4.24 6.78
C HIS A 154 15.17 -3.83 8.21
N THR A 155 16.11 -3.93 9.14
CA THR A 155 15.94 -3.51 10.55
C THR A 155 16.76 -2.27 10.89
N ARG A 156 17.66 -1.88 9.98
CA ARG A 156 18.57 -0.72 10.09
C ARG A 156 19.02 -0.25 8.71
N GLY A 157 19.64 0.92 8.66
CA GLY A 157 20.18 1.47 7.42
C GLY A 157 19.09 2.03 6.52
N VAL A 158 19.07 1.62 5.26
CA VAL A 158 18.16 2.15 4.24
C VAL A 158 17.37 1.04 3.57
N VAL A 159 16.15 1.36 3.16
CA VAL A 159 15.38 0.57 2.19
C VAL A 159 15.34 1.33 0.87
N VAL A 160 15.51 0.63 -0.26
CA VAL A 160 15.47 1.25 -1.59
C VAL A 160 14.06 1.15 -2.15
N VAL A 161 13.48 2.30 -2.46
CA VAL A 161 12.17 2.44 -3.09
C VAL A 161 12.35 3.04 -4.46
N LEU A 162 12.09 2.26 -5.52
CA LEU A 162 12.53 2.59 -6.87
C LEU A 162 14.05 2.82 -6.85
N ASP A 163 14.52 3.99 -7.26
CA ASP A 163 15.95 4.35 -7.26
C ASP A 163 16.36 5.22 -6.06
N HIS A 164 15.52 5.32 -5.04
CA HIS A 164 15.74 6.21 -3.90
C HIS A 164 16.01 5.44 -2.61
N ALA A 165 17.13 5.72 -1.96
CA ALA A 165 17.43 5.22 -0.63
C ALA A 165 16.63 5.99 0.43
N VAL A 166 15.84 5.29 1.22
CA VAL A 166 15.03 5.82 2.32
C VAL A 166 15.59 5.28 3.63
N PRO A 167 16.18 6.12 4.49
CA PRO A 167 16.63 5.68 5.81
C PRO A 167 15.47 5.19 6.67
N LEU A 168 15.68 4.07 7.37
CA LEU A 168 14.69 3.60 8.33
C LEU A 168 14.50 4.61 9.48
N ASP A 169 15.53 5.39 9.81
CA ASP A 169 15.42 6.46 10.80
C ASP A 169 14.38 7.52 10.43
N GLU A 170 14.22 7.82 9.15
CA GLU A 170 13.16 8.73 8.68
C GLU A 170 11.77 8.09 8.80
N LEU A 171 11.63 6.79 8.49
CA LEU A 171 10.35 6.09 8.56
C LEU A 171 9.85 5.94 10.00
N TYR A 172 10.76 5.71 10.94
CA TYR A 172 10.46 5.48 12.35
C TYR A 172 10.73 6.70 13.25
N ASP A 173 10.90 7.89 12.67
CA ASP A 173 11.12 9.12 13.46
C ASP A 173 9.93 9.42 14.37
N GLY A 174 10.23 9.58 15.68
CA GLY A 174 9.21 9.84 16.69
C GLY A 174 8.25 8.66 16.97
N VAL A 175 8.52 7.47 16.44
CA VAL A 175 7.79 6.24 16.79
C VAL A 175 8.38 5.68 18.06
N ALA A 176 7.55 5.52 19.10
CA ALA A 176 8.01 4.94 20.36
C ALA A 176 8.43 3.48 20.13
N PRO A 177 9.58 3.02 20.67
CA PRO A 177 9.92 1.62 20.67
C PRO A 177 8.87 0.85 21.50
N SER A 178 8.32 -0.20 20.91
CA SER A 178 7.43 -1.16 21.58
C SER A 178 8.23 -2.15 22.44
#